data_e66a87552f4d17e409145427fc041065
#
_entry.id   e66a87552f4d17e409145427fc041065
#
_cell.length_a   1.000
_cell.length_b   1.000
_cell.length_c   1.000
_cell.angle_alpha   90.00
_cell.angle_beta   90.00
_cell.angle_gamma   90.00
#
_symmetry.space_group_name_H-M   'P 1'
#
loop_
_entity.id
_entity.type
_entity.pdbx_description
1 polymer ?
#
loop_
_entity_poly.entity_id
_entity_poly.type
_entity_poly.pdbx_seq_one_letter_code
_entity_poly.pdbx_strand_id
1 'polypeptide(L)'
;KIKNEKKIIIFYIFTTLIFIYILWPYLWANPFVNLYLAFKNILVLHENLIVVNFYFGNHIQSDLIPWHYRTVWFLITTPIIILFLFLIGMISQSFKIFGTLKRSLNKDYKFKNNSFFDLYFFFIFFFILFFVEELNASKFGGWRHLYFLYPIVIYFSVYCINFLKERFK
;
A
#
# COMPACT_ATOMS: atom_id res chain seq x y z
N LYS A 1 2.94 -10.08 32.62
CA LYS A 1 2.24 -10.01 31.31
C LYS A 1 3.22 -9.80 30.16
N ILE A 2 4.05 -8.74 30.18
CA ILE A 2 5.04 -8.36 29.14
C ILE A 2 6.06 -9.49 28.84
N LYS A 3 6.47 -10.29 29.82
CA LYS A 3 7.43 -11.40 29.65
C LYS A 3 6.87 -12.56 28.81
N ASN A 4 5.57 -12.80 28.88
CA ASN A 4 4.88 -13.82 28.07
C ASN A 4 4.68 -13.35 26.63
N GLU A 5 4.38 -12.08 26.40
CA GLU A 5 4.23 -11.51 25.06
C GLU A 5 5.55 -11.60 24.27
N LYS A 6 6.69 -11.30 24.91
CA LYS A 6 8.01 -11.46 24.26
C LYS A 6 8.30 -12.91 23.84
N LYS A 7 7.95 -13.89 24.69
CA LYS A 7 8.13 -15.33 24.34
C LYS A 7 7.27 -15.73 23.13
N ILE A 8 6.03 -15.23 23.06
CA ILE A 8 5.12 -15.52 21.94
C ILE A 8 5.69 -14.91 20.64
N ILE A 9 6.18 -13.67 20.69
CA ILE A 9 6.79 -13.01 19.53
C ILE A 9 8.03 -13.77 19.05
N ILE A 10 8.91 -14.15 19.97
CA ILE A 10 10.13 -14.93 19.62
C ILE A 10 9.74 -16.27 19.01
N PHE A 11 8.79 -16.98 19.60
CA PHE A 11 8.28 -18.25 19.08
C PHE A 11 7.70 -18.08 17.68
N TYR A 12 6.89 -17.03 17.46
CA TYR A 12 6.32 -16.72 16.15
C TYR A 12 7.40 -16.46 15.10
N ILE A 13 8.40 -15.61 15.41
CA ILE A 13 9.51 -15.32 14.49
C ILE A 13 10.27 -16.58 14.14
N PHE A 14 10.63 -17.39 15.15
CA PHE A 14 11.38 -18.62 14.96
C PHE A 14 10.62 -19.63 14.08
N THR A 15 9.34 -19.84 14.37
CA THR A 15 8.47 -20.70 13.58
C THR A 15 8.35 -20.21 12.15
N THR A 16 8.17 -18.90 11.95
CA THR A 16 8.11 -18.30 10.60
C THR A 16 9.39 -18.53 9.81
N LEU A 17 10.56 -18.34 10.43
CA LEU A 17 11.85 -18.59 9.77
C LEU A 17 12.04 -20.05 9.37
N ILE A 18 11.62 -20.99 10.22
CA ILE A 18 11.65 -22.43 9.91
C ILE A 18 10.75 -22.72 8.71
N PHE A 19 9.52 -22.21 8.70
CA PHE A 19 8.63 -22.42 7.56
C PHE A 19 9.15 -21.79 6.27
N ILE A 20 9.71 -20.60 6.33
CA ILE A 20 10.36 -19.96 5.17
C ILE A 20 11.47 -20.88 4.63
N TYR A 21 12.34 -21.39 5.49
CA TYR A 21 13.43 -22.27 5.06
C TYR A 21 12.92 -23.59 4.44
N ILE A 22 11.93 -24.24 5.06
CA ILE A 22 11.37 -25.49 4.57
C ILE A 22 10.63 -25.31 3.24
N LEU A 23 9.82 -24.26 3.12
CA LEU A 23 8.96 -24.03 1.97
C LEU A 23 9.66 -23.34 0.79
N TRP A 24 10.88 -22.84 0.99
CA TRP A 24 11.64 -22.16 -0.05
C TRP A 24 12.93 -22.89 -0.43
N PRO A 25 12.87 -23.87 -1.37
CA PRO A 25 14.01 -24.72 -1.73
C PRO A 25 15.26 -23.96 -2.18
N TYR A 26 15.09 -22.75 -2.71
CA TYR A 26 16.18 -21.87 -3.09
C TYR A 26 17.16 -21.58 -1.93
N LEU A 27 16.69 -21.59 -0.69
CA LEU A 27 17.50 -21.33 0.50
C LEU A 27 18.33 -22.56 0.95
N TRP A 28 18.02 -23.77 0.47
CA TRP A 28 18.61 -25.00 1.03
C TRP A 28 20.12 -25.12 0.80
N ALA A 29 20.63 -24.65 -0.35
CA ALA A 29 22.06 -24.77 -0.66
C ALA A 29 22.91 -23.81 0.21
N ASN A 30 22.53 -22.53 0.28
CA ASN A 30 23.23 -21.49 1.03
C ASN A 30 22.22 -20.47 1.56
N PRO A 31 21.59 -20.67 2.75
CA PRO A 31 20.44 -19.89 3.19
C PRO A 31 20.71 -18.39 3.30
N PHE A 32 21.86 -17.98 3.84
CA PHE A 32 22.17 -16.55 4.01
C PHE A 32 22.54 -15.86 2.69
N VAL A 33 23.35 -16.53 1.87
CA VAL A 33 23.77 -15.99 0.57
C VAL A 33 22.58 -15.89 -0.37
N ASN A 34 21.78 -16.94 -0.44
CA ASN A 34 20.62 -17.00 -1.33
C ASN A 34 19.51 -16.03 -0.89
N LEU A 35 19.34 -15.84 0.42
CA LEU A 35 18.44 -14.80 0.93
C LEU A 35 18.90 -13.39 0.51
N TYR A 36 20.19 -13.09 0.68
CA TYR A 36 20.77 -11.83 0.24
C TYR A 36 20.62 -11.63 -1.28
N LEU A 37 20.92 -12.65 -2.07
CA LEU A 37 20.77 -12.59 -3.53
C LEU A 37 19.31 -12.42 -3.95
N ALA A 38 18.36 -13.05 -3.26
CA ALA A 38 16.94 -12.87 -3.53
C ALA A 38 16.52 -11.41 -3.32
N PHE A 39 16.90 -10.78 -2.21
CA PHE A 39 16.62 -9.36 -1.98
C PHE A 39 17.33 -8.46 -3.00
N LYS A 40 18.61 -8.72 -3.28
CA LYS A 40 19.36 -7.96 -4.28
C LYS A 40 18.71 -8.04 -5.66
N ASN A 41 18.32 -9.24 -6.10
CA ASN A 41 17.68 -9.43 -7.39
C ASN A 41 16.31 -8.74 -7.49
N ILE A 42 15.53 -8.68 -6.40
CA ILE A 42 14.27 -7.93 -6.38
C ILE A 42 14.54 -6.42 -6.56
N LEU A 43 15.57 -5.88 -5.92
CA LEU A 43 15.91 -4.45 -6.01
C LEU A 43 16.38 -4.04 -7.41
N VAL A 44 17.12 -4.91 -8.12
CA VAL A 44 17.60 -4.66 -9.48
C VAL A 44 16.69 -5.23 -10.58
N LEU A 45 15.55 -5.82 -10.21
CA LEU A 45 14.65 -6.44 -11.18
C LEU A 45 14.18 -5.47 -12.26
N HIS A 46 13.97 -4.21 -11.92
CA HIS A 46 13.53 -3.16 -12.84
C HIS A 46 14.57 -2.81 -13.89
N GLU A 47 15.87 -2.94 -13.60
CA GLU A 47 16.97 -2.67 -14.52
C GLU A 47 17.14 -3.78 -15.56
N ASN A 48 16.79 -5.02 -15.16
CA ASN A 48 17.02 -6.21 -15.99
C ASN A 48 15.79 -6.66 -16.78
N LEU A 49 14.62 -6.13 -16.47
CA LEU A 49 13.32 -6.58 -17.02
C LEU A 49 12.67 -5.46 -17.83
N ILE A 50 13.12 -5.31 -19.08
CA ILE A 50 12.47 -4.41 -20.03
C ILE A 50 11.28 -5.14 -20.66
N VAL A 51 10.07 -4.71 -20.27
CA VAL A 51 8.81 -5.24 -20.78
C VAL A 51 8.15 -4.18 -21.65
N VAL A 52 7.65 -4.58 -22.81
CA VAL A 52 6.87 -3.70 -23.67
C VAL A 52 5.41 -3.71 -23.19
N ASN A 53 4.89 -2.53 -22.91
CA ASN A 53 3.51 -2.33 -22.46
C ASN A 53 2.72 -1.58 -23.53
N PHE A 54 1.44 -1.94 -23.67
CA PHE A 54 0.52 -1.17 -24.50
C PHE A 54 -0.11 -0.05 -23.66
N TYR A 55 0.09 1.21 -24.06
CA TYR A 55 -0.41 2.35 -23.33
C TYR A 55 -0.80 3.49 -24.28
N PHE A 56 -2.04 3.95 -24.22
CA PHE A 56 -2.62 4.97 -25.12
C PHE A 56 -2.36 4.72 -26.60
N GLY A 57 -2.52 3.46 -27.05
CA GLY A 57 -2.37 3.09 -28.46
C GLY A 57 -0.91 2.84 -28.90
N ASN A 58 0.07 3.01 -28.02
CA ASN A 58 1.49 2.83 -28.33
C ASN A 58 2.10 1.68 -27.52
N HIS A 59 3.10 1.03 -28.12
CA HIS A 59 3.96 0.08 -27.44
C HIS A 59 5.14 0.83 -26.80
N ILE A 60 5.17 0.88 -25.47
CA ILE A 60 6.18 1.65 -24.71
C ILE A 60 6.94 0.68 -23.81
N GLN A 61 8.27 0.81 -23.80
CA GLN A 61 9.13 0.04 -22.90
C GLN A 61 8.95 0.49 -21.44
N SER A 62 9.12 -0.44 -20.51
CA SER A 62 8.84 -0.21 -19.09
C SER A 62 9.65 0.91 -18.44
N ASP A 63 10.84 1.19 -18.96
CA ASP A 63 11.73 2.28 -18.55
C ASP A 63 11.28 3.67 -19.06
N LEU A 64 10.56 3.71 -20.20
CA LEU A 64 10.04 4.94 -20.81
C LEU A 64 8.60 5.27 -20.42
N ILE A 65 7.99 4.47 -19.57
CA ILE A 65 6.60 4.66 -19.15
C ILE A 65 6.48 5.92 -18.26
N PRO A 66 5.50 6.80 -18.55
CA PRO A 66 5.30 8.03 -17.79
C PRO A 66 4.86 7.75 -16.34
N TRP A 67 5.13 8.69 -15.44
CA TRP A 67 4.82 8.60 -14.01
C TRP A 67 3.33 8.34 -13.72
N HIS A 68 2.43 8.86 -14.55
CA HIS A 68 0.98 8.73 -14.36
C HIS A 68 0.40 7.37 -14.77
N TYR A 69 1.20 6.46 -15.31
CA TYR A 69 0.78 5.16 -15.83
C TYR A 69 -0.06 4.35 -14.82
N ARG A 70 0.44 4.18 -13.60
CA ARG A 70 -0.26 3.42 -12.56
C ARG A 70 -1.56 4.08 -12.14
N THR A 71 -1.56 5.40 -12.04
CA THR A 71 -2.75 6.20 -11.69
C THR A 71 -3.83 6.04 -12.75
N VAL A 72 -3.48 6.12 -14.03
CA VAL A 72 -4.44 5.92 -15.13
C VAL A 72 -5.00 4.50 -15.09
N TRP A 73 -4.16 3.49 -14.92
CA TRP A 73 -4.63 2.11 -14.80
C TRP A 73 -5.54 1.90 -13.60
N PHE A 74 -5.23 2.49 -12.45
CA PHE A 74 -6.11 2.47 -11.29
C PHE A 74 -7.49 3.06 -11.60
N LEU A 75 -7.54 4.21 -12.28
CA LEU A 75 -8.78 4.89 -12.61
C LEU A 75 -9.66 4.10 -13.58
N ILE A 76 -9.07 3.49 -14.63
CA ILE A 76 -9.84 2.76 -15.66
C ILE A 76 -10.22 1.34 -15.24
N THR A 77 -9.47 0.71 -14.33
CA THR A 77 -9.76 -0.67 -13.89
C THR A 77 -10.61 -0.73 -12.62
N THR A 78 -10.68 0.35 -11.85
CA THR A 78 -11.54 0.40 -10.66
C THR A 78 -12.99 0.67 -11.07
N PRO A 79 -13.98 -0.12 -10.57
CA PRO A 79 -15.39 0.14 -10.85
C PRO A 79 -15.77 1.56 -10.49
N ILE A 80 -16.45 2.24 -11.40
CA ILE A 80 -16.74 3.68 -11.32
C ILE A 80 -17.47 4.08 -10.03
N ILE A 81 -18.35 3.23 -9.52
CA ILE A 81 -19.07 3.47 -8.26
C ILE A 81 -18.10 3.50 -7.09
N ILE A 82 -17.17 2.53 -7.04
CA ILE A 82 -16.15 2.46 -5.97
C ILE A 82 -15.24 3.68 -6.06
N LEU A 83 -14.85 4.08 -7.27
CA LEU A 83 -14.02 5.24 -7.51
C LEU A 83 -14.66 6.53 -6.99
N PHE A 84 -15.94 6.77 -7.30
CA PHE A 84 -16.67 7.94 -6.79
C PHE A 84 -16.79 7.92 -5.26
N LEU A 85 -17.18 6.79 -4.67
CA LEU A 85 -17.27 6.64 -3.22
C LEU A 85 -15.91 6.85 -2.55
N PHE A 86 -14.84 6.31 -3.13
CA PHE A 86 -13.48 6.50 -2.67
C PHE A 86 -13.06 7.97 -2.68
N LEU A 87 -13.27 8.67 -3.80
CA LEU A 87 -12.88 10.08 -3.93
C LEU A 87 -13.65 10.97 -2.92
N ILE A 88 -14.96 10.78 -2.79
CA ILE A 88 -15.76 11.53 -1.82
C ILE A 88 -15.33 11.18 -0.38
N GLY A 89 -15.09 9.91 -0.10
CA GLY A 89 -14.62 9.45 1.21
C GLY A 89 -13.25 10.02 1.57
N MET A 90 -12.32 10.02 0.63
CA MET A 90 -10.99 10.61 0.78
C MET A 90 -11.06 12.12 1.06
N ILE A 91 -11.85 12.87 0.28
CA ILE A 91 -12.03 14.33 0.46
C ILE A 91 -12.64 14.60 1.84
N SER A 92 -13.74 13.92 2.19
CA SER A 92 -14.42 14.09 3.49
C SER A 92 -13.49 13.78 4.66
N GLN A 93 -12.68 12.73 4.52
CA GLN A 93 -11.74 12.32 5.56
C GLN A 93 -10.55 13.28 5.67
N SER A 94 -10.08 13.85 4.56
CA SER A 94 -9.01 14.86 4.57
C SER A 94 -9.40 16.08 5.40
N PHE A 95 -10.62 16.58 5.27
CA PHE A 95 -11.12 17.69 6.09
C PHE A 95 -11.20 17.32 7.57
N LYS A 96 -11.65 16.11 7.90
CA LYS A 96 -11.70 15.60 9.27
C LYS A 96 -10.31 15.46 9.89
N ILE A 97 -9.36 14.90 9.13
CA ILE A 97 -7.96 14.74 9.55
C ILE A 97 -7.33 16.10 9.81
N PHE A 98 -7.50 17.06 8.90
CA PHE A 98 -6.97 18.42 9.06
C PHE A 98 -7.54 19.10 10.31
N GLY A 99 -8.85 18.99 10.54
CA GLY A 99 -9.50 19.49 11.76
C GLY A 99 -8.97 18.80 13.04
N THR A 100 -8.70 17.50 12.98
CA THR A 100 -8.15 16.74 14.11
C THR A 100 -6.71 17.13 14.40
N LEU A 101 -5.88 17.29 13.37
CA LEU A 101 -4.49 17.75 13.49
C LEU A 101 -4.43 19.15 14.10
N LYS A 102 -5.28 20.09 13.64
CA LYS A 102 -5.38 21.44 14.21
C LYS A 102 -5.76 21.41 15.70
N ARG A 103 -6.67 20.51 16.11
CA ARG A 103 -7.06 20.34 17.53
C ARG A 103 -5.97 19.67 18.35
N SER A 104 -5.19 18.77 17.75
CA SER A 104 -4.08 18.05 18.42
C SER A 104 -2.93 18.99 18.81
N LEU A 105 -2.83 20.17 18.21
CA LEU A 105 -1.87 21.20 18.64
C LEU A 105 -2.23 21.80 20.01
N ASN A 106 -3.47 21.59 20.51
CA ASN A 106 -3.84 21.94 21.87
C ASN A 106 -3.47 20.80 22.82
N LYS A 107 -2.75 21.10 23.91
CA LYS A 107 -2.16 20.12 24.85
C LYS A 107 -3.14 19.11 25.49
N ASP A 108 -4.44 19.39 25.49
CA ASP A 108 -5.46 18.57 26.15
C ASP A 108 -6.21 17.60 25.21
N TYR A 109 -5.82 17.52 23.92
CA TYR A 109 -6.52 16.69 22.96
C TYR A 109 -6.05 15.23 22.99
N LYS A 110 -6.93 14.32 23.42
CA LYS A 110 -6.71 12.87 23.31
C LYS A 110 -7.21 12.37 21.96
N PHE A 111 -6.32 11.77 21.17
CA PHE A 111 -6.70 11.10 19.93
C PHE A 111 -7.72 10.00 20.19
N LYS A 112 -8.88 10.10 19.55
CA LYS A 112 -9.84 8.99 19.52
C LYS A 112 -9.27 7.87 18.63
N ASN A 113 -9.33 6.60 19.06
CA ASN A 113 -8.74 5.47 18.34
C ASN A 113 -9.10 5.44 16.84
N ASN A 114 -10.35 5.74 16.49
CA ASN A 114 -10.78 5.73 15.09
C ASN A 114 -10.05 6.80 14.24
N SER A 115 -9.76 7.97 14.81
CA SER A 115 -9.02 9.04 14.10
C SER A 115 -7.57 8.67 13.82
N PHE A 116 -6.97 7.79 14.64
CA PHE A 116 -5.63 7.27 14.40
C PHE A 116 -5.58 6.34 13.17
N PHE A 117 -6.52 5.41 13.06
CA PHE A 117 -6.61 4.51 11.90
C PHE A 117 -6.90 5.28 10.60
N ASP A 118 -7.78 6.27 10.66
CA ASP A 118 -8.09 7.15 9.52
C ASP A 118 -6.81 7.83 9.00
N LEU A 119 -6.02 8.41 9.91
CA LEU A 119 -4.75 9.06 9.61
C LEU A 119 -3.73 8.08 9.05
N TYR A 120 -3.60 6.90 9.68
CA TYR A 120 -2.69 5.85 9.28
C TYR A 120 -2.96 5.37 7.85
N PHE A 121 -4.22 5.03 7.50
CA PHE A 121 -4.57 4.59 6.16
C PHE A 121 -4.40 5.68 5.12
N PHE A 122 -4.69 6.93 5.47
CA PHE A 122 -4.48 8.07 4.60
C PHE A 122 -3.00 8.24 4.26
N PHE A 123 -2.13 8.28 5.26
CA PHE A 123 -0.70 8.43 5.04
C PHE A 123 -0.08 7.24 4.33
N ILE A 124 -0.43 5.99 4.69
CA ILE A 124 0.17 4.81 4.07
C ILE A 124 -0.21 4.72 2.58
N PHE A 125 -1.42 5.11 2.20
CA PHE A 125 -1.85 5.14 0.81
C PHE A 125 -0.97 6.08 -0.03
N PHE A 126 -0.82 7.32 0.38
CA PHE A 126 0.00 8.30 -0.35
C PHE A 126 1.49 8.01 -0.25
N PHE A 127 1.97 7.58 0.92
CA PHE A 127 3.37 7.22 1.11
C PHE A 127 3.80 6.11 0.15
N ILE A 128 3.00 5.05 0.03
CA ILE A 128 3.33 3.94 -0.87
C ILE A 128 3.29 4.37 -2.33
N LEU A 129 2.26 5.13 -2.74
CA LEU A 129 2.20 5.65 -4.11
C LEU A 129 3.42 6.50 -4.44
N PHE A 130 3.78 7.44 -3.57
CA PHE A 130 4.96 8.29 -3.74
C PHE A 130 6.25 7.47 -3.77
N PHE A 131 6.44 6.58 -2.79
CA PHE A 131 7.66 5.78 -2.64
C PHE A 131 7.90 4.84 -3.83
N VAL A 132 6.84 4.23 -4.38
CA VAL A 132 6.93 3.34 -5.53
C VAL A 132 7.29 4.11 -6.83
N GLU A 133 6.85 5.36 -6.96
CA GLU A 133 7.25 6.21 -8.10
C GLU A 133 8.70 6.70 -7.96
N GLU A 134 9.13 7.13 -6.77
CA GLU A 134 10.50 7.59 -6.50
C GLU A 134 11.54 6.48 -6.69
N LEU A 135 11.23 5.25 -6.32
CA LEU A 135 12.11 4.11 -6.54
C LEU A 135 12.17 3.66 -8.01
N ASN A 136 11.48 4.32 -8.92
CA ASN A 136 11.38 3.90 -10.33
C ASN A 136 11.05 2.41 -10.48
N ALA A 137 10.26 1.85 -9.54
CA ALA A 137 9.92 0.45 -9.56
C ALA A 137 9.29 0.07 -10.90
N SER A 138 9.64 -1.11 -11.39
CA SER A 138 9.26 -1.60 -12.72
C SER A 138 7.79 -1.36 -13.06
N LYS A 139 7.54 -0.60 -14.14
CA LYS A 139 6.21 -0.14 -14.55
C LYS A 139 5.66 -1.09 -15.61
N PHE A 140 5.15 -2.24 -15.21
CA PHE A 140 4.49 -3.18 -16.12
C PHE A 140 3.22 -3.78 -15.49
N GLY A 141 2.32 -4.28 -16.33
CA GLY A 141 1.10 -4.96 -15.89
C GLY A 141 0.09 -4.06 -15.17
N GLY A 142 0.05 -2.77 -15.53
CA GLY A 142 -0.86 -1.80 -14.94
C GLY A 142 -0.50 -1.46 -13.49
N TRP A 143 -1.50 -1.42 -12.62
CA TRP A 143 -1.31 -1.17 -11.18
C TRP A 143 -1.44 -2.45 -10.32
N ARG A 144 -1.43 -3.63 -10.89
CA ARG A 144 -1.62 -4.90 -10.17
C ARG A 144 -0.66 -5.11 -9.00
N HIS A 145 0.56 -4.57 -9.11
CA HIS A 145 1.55 -4.63 -8.04
C HIS A 145 1.18 -3.79 -6.80
N LEU A 146 0.19 -2.91 -6.93
CA LEU A 146 -0.35 -2.08 -5.86
C LEU A 146 -1.72 -2.54 -5.37
N TYR A 147 -2.20 -3.72 -5.77
CA TYR A 147 -3.51 -4.24 -5.34
C TYR A 147 -3.64 -4.41 -3.83
N PHE A 148 -2.55 -4.53 -3.11
CA PHE A 148 -2.56 -4.52 -1.65
C PHE A 148 -3.04 -3.18 -1.05
N LEU A 149 -3.12 -2.11 -1.84
CA LEU A 149 -3.75 -0.84 -1.46
C LEU A 149 -5.28 -0.86 -1.63
N TYR A 150 -5.83 -1.83 -2.36
CA TYR A 150 -7.26 -1.89 -2.62
C TYR A 150 -8.14 -1.97 -1.36
N PRO A 151 -7.76 -2.67 -0.28
CA PRO A 151 -8.47 -2.60 1.00
C PRO A 151 -8.61 -1.18 1.55
N ILE A 152 -7.63 -0.31 1.32
CA ILE A 152 -7.68 1.10 1.73
C ILE A 152 -8.69 1.87 0.87
N VAL A 153 -8.75 1.57 -0.43
CA VAL A 153 -9.77 2.14 -1.33
C VAL A 153 -11.17 1.78 -0.85
N ILE A 154 -11.40 0.51 -0.49
CA ILE A 154 -12.69 0.04 0.06
C ILE A 154 -12.98 0.70 1.40
N TYR A 155 -11.99 0.84 2.28
CA TYR A 155 -12.16 1.52 3.57
C TYR A 155 -12.72 2.94 3.41
N PHE A 156 -12.14 3.75 2.52
CA PHE A 156 -12.63 5.11 2.26
C PHE A 156 -13.98 5.12 1.55
N SER A 157 -14.26 4.13 0.70
CA SER A 157 -15.58 3.99 0.07
C SER A 157 -16.68 3.70 1.09
N VAL A 158 -16.43 2.79 2.04
CA VAL A 158 -17.35 2.49 3.15
C VAL A 158 -17.50 3.69 4.09
N TYR A 159 -16.41 4.41 4.35
CA TYR A 159 -16.46 5.64 5.12
C TYR A 159 -17.40 6.68 4.48
N CYS A 160 -17.36 6.84 3.16
CA CYS A 160 -18.28 7.71 2.42
C CYS A 160 -19.75 7.31 2.64
N ILE A 161 -20.06 6.02 2.54
CA ILE A 161 -21.43 5.53 2.74
C ILE A 161 -21.94 5.86 4.15
N ASN A 162 -21.11 5.64 5.17
CA ASN A 162 -21.47 5.96 6.56
C ASN A 162 -21.64 7.47 6.77
N PHE A 163 -20.76 8.29 6.18
CA PHE A 163 -20.86 9.74 6.23
C PHE A 163 -22.16 10.23 5.59
N LEU A 164 -22.55 9.69 4.45
CA LEU A 164 -23.82 10.03 3.78
C LEU A 164 -25.03 9.59 4.62
N LYS A 165 -25.01 8.40 5.20
CA LYS A 165 -26.07 7.94 6.09
C LYS A 165 -26.31 8.86 7.30
N GLU A 166 -25.23 9.39 7.89
CA GLU A 166 -25.33 10.30 9.04
C GLU A 166 -25.88 11.68 8.63
N ARG A 167 -25.62 12.10 7.38
CA ARG A 167 -26.06 13.41 6.89
C ARG A 167 -27.51 13.45 6.41
N PHE A 168 -28.04 12.30 5.98
CA PHE A 168 -29.42 12.18 5.46
C PHE A 168 -30.40 11.52 6.48
N LYS A 169 -29.98 11.34 7.70
CA LYS A 169 -30.85 11.07 8.87
C LYS A 169 -31.30 12.39 9.51
#